data_05c80d68c5c1a7a5034c031eae06192f
#
_entry.id   05c80d68c5c1a7a5034c031eae06192f
#
_cell.length_a   1.000
_cell.length_b   1.000
_cell.length_c   1.000
_cell.angle_alpha   90.00
_cell.angle_beta   90.00
_cell.angle_gamma   90.00
#
_symmetry.space_group_name_H-M   'P 1'
#
loop_
_entity.id
_entity.type
_entity.pdbx_description
1 polymer ?
#
loop_
_entity_poly.entity_id
_entity_poly.type
_entity_poly.pdbx_seq_one_letter_code
_entity_poly.pdbx_strand_id
1 'polypeptide(L)'
;DNRDGAIREDDGTLYVAAEGHEVAYKIENLCDRRYGVGADGLMLLDSAPDGFDFKMTYFNSDGSGGMMCGNGGRCIVAFAADQGINHFDFIAADGFHTAEIVSQEGRTKIVRLRMKDVSGMDRYDALTGVSCASEGCFMDTGTRHYVRFVDDLDQYDIVSEGREIRYDATE
;
A
#
# COMPACT_ATOMS: atom_id res chain seq x y z
N ASP A 1 1.09 15.47 4.62
CA ASP A 1 0.88 16.21 3.39
C ASP A 1 2.22 16.81 2.97
N ASN A 2 2.66 16.49 1.78
CA ASN A 2 3.95 16.91 1.23
C ASN A 2 3.80 17.58 -0.15
N ARG A 3 2.63 18.14 -0.43
CA ARG A 3 2.37 18.80 -1.72
C ARG A 3 3.20 20.06 -1.92
N ASP A 4 3.72 20.63 -0.87
CA ASP A 4 4.67 21.76 -0.90
C ASP A 4 6.13 21.33 -1.09
N GLY A 5 6.41 20.02 -1.08
CA GLY A 5 7.75 19.47 -1.23
C GLY A 5 8.68 19.68 -0.03
N ALA A 6 8.12 19.97 1.15
CA ALA A 6 8.90 20.21 2.36
C ALA A 6 9.58 18.95 2.92
N ILE A 7 9.15 17.78 2.48
CA ILE A 7 9.68 16.48 2.91
C ILE A 7 10.42 15.83 1.74
N ARG A 8 11.70 15.55 1.93
CA ARG A 8 12.51 14.72 1.04
C ARG A 8 12.71 13.35 1.70
N GLU A 9 12.61 12.30 0.93
CA GLU A 9 12.92 10.94 1.39
C GLU A 9 14.20 10.42 0.70
N ASP A 10 15.03 9.71 1.45
CA ASP A 10 16.21 9.03 0.98
C ASP A 10 16.51 7.82 1.88
N ASP A 11 16.57 6.63 1.29
CA ASP A 11 16.88 5.35 1.93
C ASP A 11 16.12 5.14 3.26
N GLY A 12 14.80 5.28 3.24
CA GLY A 12 13.94 5.09 4.41
C GLY A 12 14.05 6.19 5.48
N THR A 13 14.67 7.32 5.15
CA THR A 13 14.81 8.48 6.01
C THR A 13 14.09 9.68 5.42
N LEU A 14 13.21 10.28 6.22
CA LEU A 14 12.57 11.56 5.87
C LEU A 14 13.42 12.72 6.36
N TYR A 15 13.66 13.67 5.49
CA TYR A 15 14.31 14.94 5.79
C TYR A 15 13.27 16.04 5.69
N VAL A 16 13.00 16.68 6.81
CA VAL A 16 11.98 17.73 6.92
C VAL A 16 12.68 19.06 7.11
N ALA A 17 12.39 20.01 6.23
CA ALA A 17 12.91 21.37 6.39
C ALA A 17 12.27 22.06 7.61
N ALA A 18 13.09 22.58 8.51
CA ALA A 18 12.68 23.27 9.72
C ALA A 18 13.61 24.46 9.99
N GLU A 19 13.10 25.69 9.94
CA GLU A 19 13.76 26.94 10.36
C GLU A 19 15.27 27.05 10.04
N GLY A 20 15.67 26.70 8.80
CA GLY A 20 17.05 26.85 8.33
C GLY A 20 17.95 25.61 8.55
N HIS A 21 17.39 24.49 8.98
CA HIS A 21 18.05 23.19 9.05
C HIS A 21 17.12 22.07 8.59
N GLU A 22 17.67 20.89 8.28
CA GLU A 22 16.91 19.66 8.05
C GLU A 22 16.90 18.80 9.32
N VAL A 23 15.73 18.24 9.63
CA VAL A 23 15.59 17.23 10.67
C VAL A 23 15.34 15.88 10.02
N ALA A 24 16.15 14.90 10.35
CA ALA A 24 16.06 13.54 9.81
C ALA A 24 15.21 12.62 10.72
N TYR A 25 14.26 11.93 10.13
CA TYR A 25 13.42 10.94 10.80
C TYR A 25 13.49 9.61 10.04
N LYS A 26 14.01 8.57 10.66
CA LYS A 26 13.89 7.22 10.09
C LYS A 26 12.44 6.76 10.13
N ILE A 27 11.93 6.27 9.01
CA ILE A 27 10.56 5.76 8.90
C ILE A 27 10.34 4.61 9.87
N GLU A 28 11.32 3.72 10.02
CA GLU A 28 11.32 2.63 10.99
C GLU A 28 11.05 3.14 12.42
N ASN A 29 11.73 4.20 12.84
CA ASN A 29 11.53 4.78 14.16
C ASN A 29 10.16 5.45 14.31
N LEU A 30 9.65 6.10 13.28
CA LEU A 30 8.30 6.68 13.30
C LEU A 30 7.22 5.61 13.41
N CYS A 31 7.42 4.46 12.75
CA CYS A 31 6.50 3.35 12.75
C CYS A 31 6.61 2.45 14.00
N ASP A 32 7.66 2.60 14.81
CA ASP A 32 7.83 1.81 16.04
C ASP A 32 6.66 2.03 17.01
N ARG A 33 6.07 0.92 17.50
CA ARG A 33 4.88 0.97 18.34
C ARG A 33 5.15 1.35 19.80
N ARG A 34 6.42 1.38 20.21
CA ARG A 34 6.80 1.72 21.59
C ARG A 34 7.46 3.10 21.68
N TYR A 35 8.29 3.44 20.68
CA TYR A 35 9.12 4.63 20.69
C TYR A 35 8.75 5.66 19.64
N GLY A 36 7.89 5.30 18.69
CA GLY A 36 7.39 6.16 17.62
C GLY A 36 5.89 6.44 17.75
N VAL A 37 5.30 6.80 16.62
CA VAL A 37 3.84 6.98 16.48
C VAL A 37 3.13 5.62 16.51
N GLY A 38 3.77 4.59 15.99
CA GLY A 38 3.24 3.22 15.88
C GLY A 38 2.33 3.06 14.68
N ALA A 39 2.84 2.47 13.61
CA ALA A 39 2.08 2.27 12.37
C ALA A 39 2.61 1.06 11.58
N ASP A 40 1.78 0.54 10.68
CA ASP A 40 2.18 -0.51 9.74
C ASP A 40 2.96 0.04 8.53
N GLY A 41 2.97 1.36 8.38
CA GLY A 41 3.66 2.07 7.32
C GLY A 41 3.38 3.56 7.36
N LEU A 42 4.01 4.29 6.45
CA LEU A 42 3.89 5.72 6.29
C LEU A 42 3.51 6.06 4.86
N MET A 43 2.69 7.11 4.68
CA MET A 43 2.32 7.60 3.36
C MET A 43 2.60 9.08 3.26
N LEU A 44 3.09 9.50 2.10
CA LEU A 44 3.16 10.90 1.71
C LEU A 44 2.07 11.20 0.68
N LEU A 45 1.35 12.28 0.89
CA LEU A 45 0.48 12.91 -0.08
C LEU A 45 1.31 13.98 -0.79
N ASP A 46 1.82 13.63 -1.97
CA ASP A 46 2.72 14.47 -2.75
C ASP A 46 1.98 15.19 -3.87
N SER A 47 2.58 16.26 -4.40
CA SER A 47 2.15 16.86 -5.66
C SER A 47 2.28 15.85 -6.80
N ALA A 48 1.34 15.90 -7.73
CA ALA A 48 1.33 15.00 -8.90
C ALA A 48 1.68 15.76 -10.19
N PRO A 49 2.07 15.03 -11.25
CA PRO A 49 2.12 15.59 -12.59
C PRO A 49 0.75 16.05 -13.08
N ASP A 50 0.75 16.89 -14.12
CA ASP A 50 -0.48 17.36 -14.76
C ASP A 50 -1.44 16.20 -15.14
N GLY A 51 -2.70 16.40 -14.82
CA GLY A 51 -3.76 15.42 -15.07
C GLY A 51 -4.09 14.51 -13.90
N PHE A 52 -3.39 14.66 -12.77
CA PHE A 52 -3.67 13.92 -11.54
C PHE A 52 -3.84 14.87 -10.35
N ASP A 53 -4.65 14.45 -9.38
CA ASP A 53 -4.96 15.27 -8.22
C ASP A 53 -3.84 15.23 -7.17
N PHE A 54 -3.19 14.07 -7.02
CA PHE A 54 -2.05 13.88 -6.12
C PHE A 54 -1.24 12.63 -6.48
N LYS A 55 -0.07 12.50 -5.84
CA LYS A 55 0.74 11.28 -5.85
C LYS A 55 0.76 10.66 -4.45
N MET A 56 0.62 9.35 -4.38
CA MET A 56 0.79 8.55 -3.18
C MET A 56 2.18 7.92 -3.17
N THR A 57 2.98 8.25 -2.17
CA THR A 57 4.22 7.52 -1.88
C THR A 57 4.01 6.73 -0.59
N TYR A 58 4.21 5.42 -0.64
CA TYR A 58 3.99 4.50 0.47
C TYR A 58 5.29 3.83 0.91
N PHE A 59 5.47 3.73 2.22
CA PHE A 59 6.58 3.03 2.85
C PHE A 59 6.02 2.03 3.87
N ASN A 60 6.60 0.85 3.90
CA ASN A 60 6.38 -0.12 4.97
C ASN A 60 7.00 0.39 6.29
N SER A 61 6.69 -0.27 7.40
CA SER A 61 7.21 0.11 8.72
C SER A 61 8.74 0.00 8.84
N ASP A 62 9.39 -0.78 7.97
CA ASP A 62 10.85 -0.91 7.89
C ASP A 62 11.52 0.15 6.98
N GLY A 63 10.74 1.07 6.44
CA GLY A 63 11.21 2.11 5.51
C GLY A 63 11.28 1.67 4.05
N SER A 64 11.07 0.40 3.73
CA SER A 64 11.00 -0.07 2.34
C SER A 64 9.77 0.49 1.63
N GLY A 65 9.93 0.89 0.38
CA GLY A 65 8.87 1.49 -0.45
C GLY A 65 8.62 0.72 -1.75
N GLY A 66 7.90 1.36 -2.65
CA GLY A 66 7.75 0.91 -4.05
C GLY A 66 6.59 -0.05 -4.32
N MET A 67 5.68 -0.24 -3.39
CA MET A 67 4.49 -1.07 -3.58
C MET A 67 3.19 -0.30 -3.35
N MET A 68 2.12 -0.71 -4.02
CA MET A 68 0.77 -0.22 -3.73
C MET A 68 0.16 -1.02 -2.58
N CYS A 69 -0.43 -0.31 -1.62
CA CYS A 69 -1.20 -0.87 -0.54
C CYS A 69 -2.67 -0.44 -0.66
N GLY A 70 -3.58 -1.37 -0.94
CA GLY A 70 -5.00 -1.06 -1.10
C GLY A 70 -5.63 -0.44 0.16
N ASN A 71 -5.20 -0.87 1.36
CA ASN A 71 -5.62 -0.25 2.62
C ASN A 71 -5.07 1.18 2.71
N GLY A 72 -3.79 1.38 2.40
CA GLY A 72 -3.15 2.69 2.34
C GLY A 72 -3.82 3.60 1.32
N GLY A 73 -4.16 3.08 0.13
CA GLY A 73 -4.87 3.84 -0.91
C GLY A 73 -6.21 4.41 -0.42
N ARG A 74 -7.00 3.63 0.33
CA ARG A 74 -8.23 4.14 0.93
C ARG A 74 -7.97 5.19 2.01
N CYS A 75 -6.94 4.99 2.82
CA CYS A 75 -6.56 5.94 3.87
C CYS A 75 -6.09 7.26 3.29
N ILE A 76 -5.24 7.24 2.24
CA ILE A 76 -4.74 8.49 1.66
C ILE A 76 -5.83 9.26 0.92
N VAL A 77 -6.79 8.59 0.29
CA VAL A 77 -7.97 9.24 -0.31
C VAL A 77 -8.80 9.93 0.77
N ALA A 78 -9.07 9.26 1.89
CA ALA A 78 -9.79 9.86 3.00
C ALA A 78 -9.03 11.08 3.58
N PHE A 79 -7.71 10.99 3.69
CA PHE A 79 -6.86 12.09 4.13
C PHE A 79 -6.83 13.23 3.12
N ALA A 80 -6.70 12.94 1.82
CA ALA A 80 -6.73 13.93 0.75
C ALA A 80 -8.03 14.74 0.75
N ALA A 81 -9.16 14.08 0.99
CA ALA A 81 -10.45 14.76 1.15
C ALA A 81 -10.47 15.71 2.35
N ASP A 82 -9.87 15.33 3.47
CA ASP A 82 -9.72 16.21 4.64
C ASP A 82 -8.81 17.43 4.35
N GLN A 83 -7.93 17.30 3.36
CA GLN A 83 -7.08 18.38 2.86
C GLN A 83 -7.72 19.22 1.71
N GLY A 84 -9.02 19.01 1.44
CA GLY A 84 -9.80 19.78 0.47
C GLY A 84 -9.71 19.28 -0.98
N ILE A 85 -9.12 18.12 -1.23
CA ILE A 85 -9.13 17.47 -2.54
C ILE A 85 -10.50 16.80 -2.74
N ASN A 86 -11.14 17.05 -3.88
CA ASN A 86 -12.51 16.58 -4.15
C ASN A 86 -12.57 15.55 -5.30
N HIS A 87 -11.50 15.39 -6.02
CA HIS A 87 -11.31 14.37 -7.05
C HIS A 87 -10.11 13.51 -6.68
N PHE A 88 -10.14 12.22 -7.00
CA PHE A 88 -9.16 11.27 -6.50
C PHE A 88 -8.60 10.41 -7.63
N ASP A 89 -8.13 11.07 -8.67
CA ASP A 89 -7.31 10.49 -9.72
C ASP A 89 -5.84 10.68 -9.34
N PHE A 90 -5.16 9.59 -8.97
CA PHE A 90 -3.83 9.69 -8.39
C PHE A 90 -2.87 8.65 -8.93
N ILE A 91 -1.57 8.91 -8.76
CA ILE A 91 -0.49 8.00 -9.10
C ILE A 91 0.09 7.37 -7.82
N ALA A 92 0.28 6.06 -7.86
CA ALA A 92 1.04 5.28 -6.88
C ALA A 92 2.20 4.54 -7.56
N ALA A 93 2.93 3.73 -6.81
CA ALA A 93 4.11 3.02 -7.30
C ALA A 93 3.83 2.06 -8.48
N ASP A 94 2.63 1.50 -8.55
CA ASP A 94 2.17 0.57 -9.59
C ASP A 94 1.40 1.25 -10.73
N GLY A 95 1.24 2.58 -10.69
CA GLY A 95 0.62 3.37 -11.73
C GLY A 95 -0.59 4.18 -11.29
N PHE A 96 -1.53 4.36 -12.19
CA PHE A 96 -2.72 5.18 -12.02
C PHE A 96 -3.82 4.47 -11.24
N HIS A 97 -4.45 5.23 -10.36
CA HIS A 97 -5.63 4.82 -9.61
C HIS A 97 -6.70 5.91 -9.63
N THR A 98 -7.94 5.48 -9.51
CA THR A 98 -9.09 6.36 -9.29
C THR A 98 -9.88 5.87 -8.08
N ALA A 99 -10.43 6.81 -7.34
CA ALA A 99 -11.23 6.50 -6.16
C ALA A 99 -12.39 7.46 -6.00
N GLU A 100 -13.34 7.09 -5.15
CA GLU A 100 -14.46 7.95 -4.76
C GLU A 100 -14.78 7.76 -3.27
N ILE A 101 -15.29 8.79 -2.64
CA ILE A 101 -15.92 8.70 -1.33
C ILE A 101 -17.39 8.38 -1.54
N VAL A 102 -17.78 7.14 -1.25
CA VAL A 102 -19.15 6.63 -1.42
C VAL A 102 -20.08 7.23 -0.38
N SER A 103 -19.60 7.39 0.85
CA SER A 103 -20.35 8.03 1.93
C SER A 103 -19.41 8.57 3.01
N GLN A 104 -19.91 9.55 3.75
CA GLN A 104 -19.22 10.10 4.89
C GLN A 104 -20.21 10.35 6.03
N GLU A 105 -19.86 9.90 7.23
CA GLU A 105 -20.58 10.16 8.46
C GLU A 105 -19.59 10.64 9.53
N GLY A 106 -19.67 11.92 9.86
CA GLY A 106 -18.69 12.56 10.73
C GLY A 106 -17.27 12.44 10.17
N ARG A 107 -16.38 11.76 10.90
CA ARG A 107 -14.99 11.51 10.48
C ARG A 107 -14.81 10.19 9.71
N THR A 108 -15.84 9.34 9.70
CA THR A 108 -15.80 8.04 9.00
C THR A 108 -16.14 8.23 7.54
N LYS A 109 -15.31 7.69 6.66
CA LYS A 109 -15.51 7.71 5.21
C LYS A 109 -15.49 6.28 4.66
N ILE A 110 -16.42 5.99 3.74
CA ILE A 110 -16.39 4.77 2.94
C ILE A 110 -15.79 5.13 1.60
N VAL A 111 -14.62 4.57 1.32
CA VAL A 111 -13.87 4.83 0.09
C VAL A 111 -13.94 3.62 -0.82
N ARG A 112 -14.35 3.85 -2.07
CA ARG A 112 -14.20 2.90 -3.18
C ARG A 112 -12.93 3.23 -3.93
N LEU A 113 -11.99 2.30 -3.96
CA LEU A 113 -10.75 2.40 -4.69
C LEU A 113 -10.76 1.41 -5.85
N ARG A 114 -10.47 1.88 -7.05
CA ARG A 114 -10.22 0.99 -8.18
C ARG A 114 -8.79 0.46 -8.09
N MET A 115 -8.69 -0.84 -7.88
CA MET A 115 -7.41 -1.53 -7.92
C MET A 115 -7.05 -1.87 -9.37
N LYS A 116 -5.76 -2.06 -9.63
CA LYS A 116 -5.24 -2.58 -10.89
C LYS A 116 -5.85 -3.95 -11.17
N ASP A 117 -6.13 -4.23 -12.43
CA ASP A 117 -6.54 -5.57 -12.85
C ASP A 117 -5.38 -6.55 -12.55
N VAL A 118 -5.73 -7.73 -12.10
CA VAL A 118 -4.75 -8.76 -11.76
C VAL A 118 -3.93 -9.09 -13.00
N SER A 119 -2.62 -8.94 -12.90
CA SER A 119 -1.67 -9.35 -13.93
C SER A 119 -0.68 -10.35 -13.33
N GLY A 120 -0.08 -11.19 -14.18
CA GLY A 120 0.91 -12.17 -13.71
C GLY A 120 0.29 -13.27 -12.85
N MET A 121 -0.95 -13.64 -13.14
CA MET A 121 -1.43 -14.95 -12.68
C MET A 121 -0.47 -15.99 -13.21
N ASP A 122 0.12 -16.69 -12.29
CA ASP A 122 1.17 -17.63 -12.57
C ASP A 122 0.72 -18.63 -13.66
N ARG A 123 1.68 -19.12 -14.41
CA ARG A 123 1.56 -20.11 -15.51
C ARG A 123 0.60 -21.28 -15.26
N TYR A 124 0.09 -21.43 -14.06
CA TYR A 124 -0.84 -22.49 -13.70
C TYR A 124 -2.27 -22.24 -14.16
N ASP A 125 -2.72 -20.98 -14.28
CA ASP A 125 -4.13 -20.68 -14.56
C ASP A 125 -4.42 -20.53 -16.06
N ALA A 126 -3.61 -19.77 -16.77
CA ALA A 126 -3.87 -19.43 -18.16
C ALA A 126 -3.60 -20.59 -19.17
N LEU A 127 -2.75 -21.54 -18.83
CA LEU A 127 -2.33 -22.62 -19.73
C LEU A 127 -2.95 -23.99 -19.39
N THR A 128 -3.39 -24.20 -18.18
CA THR A 128 -3.84 -25.53 -17.74
C THR A 128 -5.32 -25.59 -17.34
N GLY A 129 -5.98 -24.45 -17.22
CA GLY A 129 -7.37 -24.36 -16.73
C GLY A 129 -7.51 -24.88 -15.28
N VAL A 130 -6.40 -25.02 -14.55
CA VAL A 130 -6.42 -25.39 -13.14
C VAL A 130 -6.90 -24.20 -12.35
N SER A 131 -8.06 -24.34 -11.74
CA SER A 131 -8.48 -23.36 -10.76
C SER A 131 -7.42 -23.30 -9.65
N CYS A 132 -7.14 -22.12 -9.12
CA CYS A 132 -6.28 -21.90 -7.94
C CYS A 132 -6.67 -22.75 -6.70
N ALA A 133 -7.54 -23.73 -6.86
CA ALA A 133 -8.25 -24.40 -5.79
C ALA A 133 -7.44 -25.48 -5.08
N SER A 134 -6.43 -26.07 -5.70
CA SER A 134 -5.75 -27.22 -5.07
C SER A 134 -4.35 -26.93 -4.52
N GLU A 135 -3.61 -26.00 -5.13
CA GLU A 135 -2.23 -25.72 -4.70
C GLU A 135 -1.97 -24.26 -4.35
N GLY A 136 -2.94 -23.36 -4.65
CA GLY A 136 -2.81 -21.92 -4.51
C GLY A 136 -2.25 -21.25 -5.76
N CYS A 137 -2.33 -19.93 -5.81
CA CYS A 137 -1.84 -19.15 -6.93
C CYS A 137 -1.20 -17.85 -6.48
N PHE A 138 -0.19 -17.41 -7.24
CA PHE A 138 0.40 -16.09 -7.10
C PHE A 138 -0.35 -15.10 -7.96
N MET A 139 -0.64 -13.93 -7.37
CA MET A 139 -1.31 -12.82 -8.04
C MET A 139 -0.57 -11.52 -7.77
N ASP A 140 -0.46 -10.68 -8.80
CA ASP A 140 -0.01 -9.30 -8.64
C ASP A 140 -1.22 -8.37 -8.82
N THR A 141 -1.60 -7.71 -7.75
CA THR A 141 -2.68 -6.70 -7.71
C THR A 141 -2.13 -5.29 -7.47
N GLY A 142 -0.85 -5.05 -7.79
CA GLY A 142 -0.06 -3.90 -7.37
C GLY A 142 0.78 -4.23 -6.13
N THR A 143 0.46 -5.35 -5.48
CA THR A 143 1.28 -6.02 -4.47
C THR A 143 1.15 -7.53 -4.64
N ARG A 144 2.15 -8.27 -4.22
CA ARG A 144 2.22 -9.72 -4.44
C ARG A 144 1.40 -10.46 -3.41
N HIS A 145 0.55 -11.38 -3.87
CA HIS A 145 -0.28 -12.24 -3.03
C HIS A 145 -0.10 -13.71 -3.43
N TYR A 146 -0.05 -14.57 -2.43
CA TYR A 146 -0.28 -15.98 -2.59
C TYR A 146 -1.66 -16.32 -2.01
N VAL A 147 -2.52 -16.91 -2.80
CA VAL A 147 -3.89 -17.25 -2.40
C VAL A 147 -4.07 -18.77 -2.46
N ARG A 148 -4.53 -19.36 -1.37
CA ARG A 148 -4.87 -20.78 -1.28
C ARG A 148 -6.26 -20.93 -0.69
N PHE A 149 -7.08 -21.76 -1.31
CA PHE A 149 -8.37 -22.12 -0.76
C PHE A 149 -8.21 -23.34 0.13
N VAL A 150 -8.84 -23.33 1.29
CA VAL A 150 -8.82 -24.42 2.28
C VAL A 150 -10.24 -24.71 2.72
N ASP A 151 -10.50 -25.99 3.09
CA ASP A 151 -11.84 -26.41 3.48
C ASP A 151 -12.25 -25.84 4.86
N ASP A 152 -11.31 -25.73 5.78
CA ASP A 152 -11.54 -25.22 7.14
C ASP A 152 -10.41 -24.28 7.56
N LEU A 153 -10.71 -22.99 7.53
CA LEU A 153 -9.75 -21.94 7.86
C LEU A 153 -9.39 -21.93 9.36
N ASP A 154 -10.33 -22.31 10.22
CA ASP A 154 -10.12 -22.30 11.68
C ASP A 154 -9.18 -23.43 12.15
N GLN A 155 -9.09 -24.51 11.37
CA GLN A 155 -8.17 -25.62 11.60
C GLN A 155 -6.86 -25.51 10.83
N TYR A 156 -6.73 -24.53 9.96
CA TYR A 156 -5.56 -24.36 9.11
C TYR A 156 -4.43 -23.62 9.83
N ASP A 157 -3.23 -24.19 9.88
CA ASP A 157 -2.06 -23.56 10.47
C ASP A 157 -1.46 -22.51 9.52
N ILE A 158 -2.13 -21.34 9.44
CA ILE A 158 -1.74 -20.21 8.58
C ILE A 158 -0.30 -19.77 8.86
N VAL A 159 0.15 -19.84 10.11
CA VAL A 159 1.46 -19.32 10.50
C VAL A 159 2.58 -20.20 9.97
N SER A 160 2.49 -21.51 10.18
CA SER A 160 3.52 -22.45 9.73
C SER A 160 3.54 -22.56 8.21
N GLU A 161 2.37 -22.78 7.60
CA GLU A 161 2.22 -22.94 6.16
C GLU A 161 2.58 -21.62 5.40
N GLY A 162 2.10 -20.49 5.88
CA GLY A 162 2.42 -19.20 5.27
C GLY A 162 3.90 -18.83 5.40
N ARG A 163 4.55 -19.25 6.50
CA ARG A 163 5.99 -19.08 6.68
C ARG A 163 6.78 -19.97 5.72
N GLU A 164 6.39 -21.24 5.56
CA GLU A 164 7.02 -22.16 4.63
C GLU A 164 6.94 -21.62 3.20
N ILE A 165 5.75 -21.22 2.74
CA ILE A 165 5.55 -20.65 1.41
C ILE A 165 6.38 -19.36 1.23
N ARG A 166 6.43 -18.49 2.24
CA ARG A 166 7.15 -17.22 2.16
C ARG A 166 8.67 -17.39 2.05
N TYR A 167 9.22 -18.40 2.69
CA TYR A 167 10.67 -18.64 2.78
C TYR A 167 11.12 -19.85 1.96
N ASP A 168 10.20 -20.50 1.25
CA ASP A 168 10.56 -21.51 0.27
C ASP A 168 11.35 -20.82 -0.86
N ALA A 169 12.68 -21.03 -0.82
CA ALA A 169 13.63 -20.39 -1.72
C ALA A 169 13.74 -21.11 -3.07
N THR A 170 12.78 -21.92 -3.42
CA THR A 170 12.73 -22.56 -4.72
C THR A 170 12.06 -21.65 -5.74
N GLU A 171 12.89 -20.71 -6.27
CA GLU A 171 12.75 -19.94 -7.52
C GLU A 171 11.56 -18.98 -7.64
#